data_82cb89f31c873f2a1a1eb20170a72dbc
#
_entry.id   82cb89f31c873f2a1a1eb20170a72dbc
#
_cell.length_a   1.000
_cell.length_b   1.000
_cell.length_c   1.000
_cell.angle_alpha   90.00
_cell.angle_beta   90.00
_cell.angle_gamma   90.00
#
_symmetry.space_group_name_H-M   'P 1'
#
loop_
_entity.id
_entity.type
_entity.pdbx_description
1 polymer ?
#
loop_
_entity_poly.entity_id
_entity_poly.type
_entity_poly.pdbx_seq_one_letter_code
_entity_poly.pdbx_strand_id
1 'polypeptide(L)'
;MTVILEFQKLFDGYVECYRSNDPAGCATYFTDNAELFSPYGPAAKGRKAIEAAHAAWIEEDAKPKAIEVVQADINGHIGWCLARFSEGEADHGTSLNVLYKQPDGRWLITHCSLNETP
;
A
#
# COMPACT_ATOMS: atom_id res chain seq x y z
N MET A 1 13.50 17.47 -1.58
CA MET A 1 13.00 16.19 -1.06
C MET A 1 12.90 15.20 -2.21
N THR A 2 13.35 14.00 -2.02
CA THR A 2 13.26 13.00 -3.06
C THR A 2 11.87 12.40 -3.12
N VAL A 3 11.47 11.94 -4.30
CA VAL A 3 10.18 11.28 -4.50
C VAL A 3 10.07 10.03 -3.64
N ILE A 4 11.18 9.29 -3.50
CA ILE A 4 11.21 8.10 -2.63
C ILE A 4 10.83 8.45 -1.20
N LEU A 5 11.38 9.54 -0.63
CA LEU A 5 11.05 9.94 0.74
C LEU A 5 9.59 10.37 0.88
N GLU A 6 9.03 11.02 -0.13
CA GLU A 6 7.64 11.45 -0.11
C GLU A 6 6.70 10.24 -0.05
N PHE A 7 6.93 9.24 -0.91
CA PHE A 7 6.11 8.03 -0.90
C PHE A 7 6.41 7.14 0.30
N GLN A 8 7.65 7.15 0.80
CA GLN A 8 7.99 6.41 2.02
C GLN A 8 7.14 6.89 3.21
N LYS A 9 6.93 8.19 3.34
CA LYS A 9 6.07 8.74 4.40
C LYS A 9 4.65 8.23 4.30
N LEU A 10 4.12 8.13 3.09
CA LEU A 10 2.79 7.58 2.86
C LEU A 10 2.72 6.14 3.37
N PHE A 11 3.70 5.32 3.00
CA PHE A 11 3.71 3.92 3.42
C PHE A 11 4.02 3.76 4.91
N ASP A 12 4.79 4.66 5.51
CA ASP A 12 5.01 4.64 6.96
C ASP A 12 3.68 4.85 7.71
N GLY A 13 2.84 5.77 7.25
CA GLY A 13 1.51 5.98 7.81
C GLY A 13 0.61 4.76 7.62
N TYR A 14 0.66 4.17 6.43
CA TYR A 14 -0.10 2.95 6.13
C TYR A 14 0.31 1.80 7.07
N VAL A 15 1.61 1.58 7.24
CA VAL A 15 2.13 0.53 8.11
C VAL A 15 1.71 0.76 9.56
N GLU A 16 1.69 2.02 10.01
CA GLU A 16 1.23 2.35 11.35
C GLU A 16 -0.23 1.94 11.56
N CYS A 17 -1.09 2.21 10.58
CA CYS A 17 -2.48 1.76 10.62
C CYS A 17 -2.59 0.24 10.63
N TYR A 18 -1.77 -0.43 9.85
CA TYR A 18 -1.75 -1.89 9.80
C TYR A 18 -1.35 -2.47 11.17
N ARG A 19 -0.31 -1.93 11.78
CA ARG A 19 0.17 -2.37 13.09
C ARG A 19 -0.81 -2.07 14.21
N SER A 20 -1.61 -1.02 14.05
CA SER A 20 -2.61 -0.61 15.03
C SER A 20 -3.94 -1.33 14.87
N ASN A 21 -4.01 -2.31 13.96
CA ASN A 21 -5.22 -3.07 13.68
C ASN A 21 -6.35 -2.13 13.22
N ASP A 22 -6.03 -1.28 12.24
CA ASP A 22 -6.94 -0.26 11.73
C ASP A 22 -7.14 -0.41 10.22
N PRO A 23 -7.94 -1.38 9.77
CA PRO A 23 -8.16 -1.59 8.34
C PRO A 23 -8.81 -0.40 7.65
N ALA A 24 -9.68 0.33 8.32
CA ALA A 24 -10.28 1.54 7.76
C ALA A 24 -9.21 2.60 7.51
N GLY A 25 -8.28 2.77 8.45
CA GLY A 25 -7.15 3.68 8.29
C GLY A 25 -6.26 3.28 7.12
N CYS A 26 -5.98 1.99 6.97
CA CYS A 26 -5.22 1.49 5.81
C CYS A 26 -5.91 1.88 4.50
N ALA A 27 -7.22 1.72 4.43
CA ALA A 27 -8.00 2.00 3.22
C ALA A 27 -8.01 3.48 2.85
N THR A 28 -7.80 4.39 3.81
CA THR A 28 -7.75 5.83 3.52
C THR A 28 -6.57 6.25 2.66
N TYR A 29 -5.55 5.40 2.52
CA TYR A 29 -4.41 5.67 1.64
C TYR A 29 -4.69 5.35 0.18
N PHE A 30 -5.89 4.86 -0.13
CA PHE A 30 -6.32 4.49 -1.47
C PHE A 30 -7.43 5.42 -1.96
N THR A 31 -7.54 5.59 -3.29
CA THR A 31 -8.65 6.35 -3.87
C THR A 31 -9.95 5.55 -3.72
N ASP A 32 -11.10 6.22 -3.89
CA ASP A 32 -12.41 5.57 -3.72
C ASP A 32 -12.61 4.36 -4.61
N ASN A 33 -12.08 4.42 -5.83
CA ASN A 33 -12.22 3.34 -6.82
C ASN A 33 -10.90 2.62 -7.09
N ALA A 34 -9.97 2.64 -6.14
CA ALA A 34 -8.70 1.97 -6.28
C ALA A 34 -8.86 0.46 -6.44
N GLU A 35 -7.83 -0.17 -7.02
CA GLU A 35 -7.80 -1.61 -7.21
C GLU A 35 -6.55 -2.19 -6.58
N LEU A 36 -6.72 -3.28 -5.86
CA LEU A 36 -5.64 -3.96 -5.16
C LEU A 36 -5.58 -5.40 -5.62
N PHE A 37 -4.46 -5.78 -6.20
CA PHE A 37 -4.20 -7.13 -6.70
C PHE A 37 -3.17 -7.80 -5.81
N SER A 38 -3.43 -9.05 -5.43
CA SER A 38 -2.51 -9.79 -4.58
C SER A 38 -2.57 -11.28 -4.87
N PRO A 39 -1.53 -12.04 -4.49
CA PRO A 39 -1.56 -13.49 -4.63
C PRO A 39 -2.42 -14.16 -3.55
N TYR A 40 -3.00 -13.38 -2.61
CA TYR A 40 -3.70 -13.93 -1.46
C TYR A 40 -5.21 -14.07 -1.67
N GLY A 41 -5.72 -13.63 -2.80
CA GLY A 41 -7.15 -13.71 -3.08
C GLY A 41 -7.56 -12.92 -4.30
N PRO A 42 -8.86 -12.83 -4.58
CA PRO A 42 -9.37 -12.05 -5.71
C PRO A 42 -9.03 -10.56 -5.56
N ALA A 43 -8.99 -9.86 -6.68
CA ALA A 43 -8.74 -8.43 -6.67
C ALA A 43 -9.78 -7.70 -5.82
N ALA A 44 -9.31 -6.78 -4.98
CA ALA A 44 -10.19 -5.93 -4.18
C ALA A 44 -10.41 -4.63 -4.96
N LYS A 45 -11.65 -4.36 -5.33
CA LYS A 45 -12.00 -3.19 -6.13
C LYS A 45 -12.85 -2.24 -5.30
N GLY A 46 -12.35 -1.00 -5.14
CA GLY A 46 -12.98 0.02 -4.33
C GLY A 46 -12.51 -0.01 -2.89
N ARG A 47 -12.64 1.14 -2.23
CA ARG A 47 -12.12 1.33 -0.87
C ARG A 47 -12.73 0.35 0.13
N LYS A 48 -14.02 0.04 0.03
CA LYS A 48 -14.66 -0.90 0.96
C LYS A 48 -14.09 -2.31 0.83
N ALA A 49 -13.87 -2.78 -0.40
CA ALA A 49 -13.28 -4.09 -0.62
C ALA A 49 -11.84 -4.14 -0.13
N ILE A 50 -11.10 -3.04 -0.32
CA ILE A 50 -9.72 -2.92 0.16
C ILE A 50 -9.68 -2.94 1.69
N GLU A 51 -10.62 -2.26 2.34
CA GLU A 51 -10.73 -2.30 3.80
C GLU A 51 -11.01 -3.73 4.29
N ALA A 52 -11.93 -4.43 3.64
CA ALA A 52 -12.27 -5.80 3.99
C ALA A 52 -11.08 -6.74 3.81
N ALA A 53 -10.31 -6.57 2.72
CA ALA A 53 -9.10 -7.36 2.50
C ALA A 53 -8.08 -7.13 3.62
N HIS A 54 -7.88 -5.87 4.02
CA HIS A 54 -6.96 -5.55 5.10
C HIS A 54 -7.43 -6.10 6.44
N ALA A 55 -8.73 -6.07 6.70
CA ALA A 55 -9.28 -6.65 7.93
C ALA A 55 -8.95 -8.15 8.02
N ALA A 56 -9.09 -8.87 6.90
CA ALA A 56 -8.77 -10.28 6.85
C ALA A 56 -7.27 -10.53 7.04
N TRP A 57 -6.42 -9.73 6.38
CA TRP A 57 -4.97 -9.90 6.51
C TRP A 57 -4.47 -9.61 7.91
N ILE A 58 -4.98 -8.56 8.56
CA ILE A 58 -4.60 -8.19 9.91
C ILE A 58 -5.03 -9.28 10.90
N GLU A 59 -6.21 -9.87 10.71
CA GLU A 59 -6.70 -10.92 11.57
C GLU A 59 -5.85 -12.20 11.47
N GLU A 60 -5.41 -12.54 10.27
CA GLU A 60 -4.60 -13.74 10.04
C GLU A 60 -3.15 -13.57 10.46
N ASP A 61 -2.64 -12.35 10.39
CA ASP A 61 -1.22 -12.12 10.53
C ASP A 61 -0.92 -11.07 11.59
N ALA A 62 -0.50 -11.54 12.76
CA ALA A 62 -0.11 -10.67 13.86
C ALA A 62 1.35 -10.22 13.78
N LYS A 63 2.05 -10.51 12.69
CA LYS A 63 3.48 -10.19 12.56
C LYS A 63 3.70 -8.74 12.14
N PRO A 64 4.81 -8.11 12.56
CA PRO A 64 5.14 -6.75 12.13
C PRO A 64 5.29 -6.69 10.62
N LYS A 65 4.66 -5.70 10.01
CA LYS A 65 4.79 -5.42 8.59
C LYS A 65 5.77 -4.28 8.39
N ALA A 66 6.63 -4.41 7.39
CA ALA A 66 7.55 -3.34 7.00
C ALA A 66 7.48 -3.13 5.50
N ILE A 67 7.54 -1.87 5.07
CA ILE A 67 7.52 -1.51 3.65
C ILE A 67 8.61 -0.50 3.39
N GLU A 68 9.43 -0.77 2.39
CA GLU A 68 10.50 0.12 1.96
C GLU A 68 10.31 0.49 0.50
N VAL A 69 10.17 1.78 0.21
CA VAL A 69 10.11 2.26 -1.17
C VAL A 69 11.52 2.24 -1.76
N VAL A 70 11.71 1.50 -2.86
CA VAL A 70 13.04 1.34 -3.47
C VAL A 70 13.20 2.09 -4.78
N GLN A 71 12.12 2.34 -5.49
CA GLN A 71 12.13 3.14 -6.71
C GLN A 71 10.84 3.96 -6.78
N ALA A 72 10.93 5.18 -7.29
CA ALA A 72 9.75 6.03 -7.43
C ALA A 72 10.00 7.13 -8.45
N ASP A 73 8.94 7.58 -9.10
CA ASP A 73 8.98 8.73 -9.98
C ASP A 73 7.61 9.39 -10.05
N ILE A 74 7.58 10.64 -10.47
CA ILE A 74 6.37 11.45 -10.56
C ILE A 74 6.36 12.14 -11.92
N ASN A 75 5.18 12.18 -12.55
CA ASN A 75 4.95 12.96 -13.75
C ASN A 75 3.62 13.70 -13.59
N GLY A 76 3.69 14.98 -13.21
CA GLY A 76 2.51 15.78 -12.95
C GLY A 76 1.75 15.26 -11.73
N HIS A 77 0.49 14.86 -11.92
CA HIS A 77 -0.36 14.36 -10.85
C HIS A 77 -0.36 12.83 -10.74
N ILE A 78 0.49 12.16 -11.52
CA ILE A 78 0.61 10.72 -11.49
C ILE A 78 1.99 10.35 -10.98
N GLY A 79 2.04 9.40 -10.06
CA GLY A 79 3.29 8.85 -9.57
C GLY A 79 3.24 7.33 -9.57
N TRP A 80 4.41 6.71 -9.47
CA TRP A 80 4.51 5.28 -9.28
C TRP A 80 5.64 4.98 -8.33
N CYS A 81 5.55 3.85 -7.64
CA CYS A 81 6.67 3.38 -6.85
C CYS A 81 6.69 1.87 -6.79
N LEU A 82 7.90 1.35 -6.67
CA LEU A 82 8.15 -0.05 -6.36
C LEU A 82 8.59 -0.11 -4.91
N ALA A 83 7.88 -0.88 -4.11
CA ALA A 83 8.20 -1.06 -2.70
C ALA A 83 8.49 -2.52 -2.42
N ARG A 84 9.31 -2.76 -1.40
CA ARG A 84 9.62 -4.09 -0.91
C ARG A 84 8.89 -4.28 0.41
N PHE A 85 8.20 -5.41 0.58
CA PHE A 85 7.51 -5.65 1.84
C PHE A 85 7.98 -6.94 2.52
N SER A 86 7.91 -6.93 3.85
CA SER A 86 8.25 -8.08 4.67
C SER A 86 7.29 -8.16 5.85
N GLU A 87 7.13 -9.35 6.40
CA GLU A 87 6.31 -9.60 7.59
C GLU A 87 7.08 -10.51 8.53
N GLY A 88 7.42 -9.97 9.71
CA GLY A 88 8.28 -10.68 10.65
C GLY A 88 9.68 -10.84 10.07
N GLU A 89 10.26 -12.04 10.22
CA GLU A 89 11.57 -12.34 9.67
C GLU A 89 11.51 -12.84 8.25
N ALA A 90 10.31 -13.08 7.77
CA ALA A 90 10.15 -13.65 6.46
C ALA A 90 10.01 -12.54 5.42
N ASP A 91 10.69 -12.73 4.33
CA ASP A 91 10.74 -11.84 3.22
C ASP A 91 9.69 -12.17 2.26
N HIS A 92 8.98 -11.21 1.77
CA HIS A 92 7.86 -11.58 1.11
C HIS A 92 7.63 -11.15 -0.26
N GLY A 93 8.08 -9.97 -0.68
CA GLY A 93 7.89 -9.62 -2.05
C GLY A 93 7.92 -8.12 -2.30
N THR A 94 7.34 -7.74 -3.43
CA THR A 94 7.30 -6.35 -3.86
C THR A 94 5.88 -5.93 -4.16
N SER A 95 5.64 -4.63 -4.10
CA SER A 95 4.39 -4.04 -4.59
C SER A 95 4.70 -2.95 -5.60
N LEU A 96 3.99 -2.98 -6.72
CA LEU A 96 4.03 -1.88 -7.69
C LEU A 96 2.78 -1.06 -7.47
N ASN A 97 2.96 0.23 -7.25
CA ASN A 97 1.88 1.13 -6.89
C ASN A 97 1.82 2.29 -7.88
N VAL A 98 0.60 2.63 -8.31
CA VAL A 98 0.33 3.86 -9.05
C VAL A 98 -0.43 4.79 -8.12
N LEU A 99 0.00 6.05 -8.06
CA LEU A 99 -0.56 7.03 -7.15
C LEU A 99 -1.05 8.26 -7.92
N TYR A 100 -2.13 8.87 -7.42
CA TYR A 100 -2.64 10.12 -7.99
C TYR A 100 -2.59 11.19 -6.92
N LYS A 101 -2.10 12.37 -7.32
CA LYS A 101 -2.09 13.53 -6.44
C LYS A 101 -3.50 14.12 -6.38
N GLN A 102 -4.00 14.26 -5.17
CA GLN A 102 -5.33 14.79 -4.90
C GLN A 102 -5.33 16.31 -4.92
N PRO A 103 -6.49 16.96 -5.09
CA PRO A 103 -6.57 18.42 -5.07
C PRO A 103 -5.96 19.08 -3.83
N ASP A 104 -5.97 18.40 -2.69
CA ASP A 104 -5.38 18.91 -1.45
C ASP A 104 -3.87 18.67 -1.34
N GLY A 105 -3.26 18.11 -2.38
CA GLY A 105 -1.82 17.85 -2.43
C GLY A 105 -1.38 16.50 -1.90
N ARG A 106 -2.28 15.73 -1.30
CA ARG A 106 -1.93 14.39 -0.84
C ARG A 106 -1.87 13.42 -2.00
N TRP A 107 -0.99 12.42 -1.87
CA TRP A 107 -0.96 11.30 -2.81
C TRP A 107 -1.79 10.16 -2.27
N LEU A 108 -2.60 9.54 -3.13
CA LEU A 108 -3.34 8.32 -2.79
C LEU A 108 -3.07 7.24 -3.82
N ILE A 109 -3.08 5.99 -3.37
CA ILE A 109 -2.83 4.84 -4.24
C ILE A 109 -4.09 4.55 -5.03
N THR A 110 -3.95 4.46 -6.35
CA THR A 110 -5.07 4.08 -7.22
C THR A 110 -4.97 2.63 -7.68
N HIS A 111 -3.76 2.12 -7.81
CA HIS A 111 -3.52 0.70 -8.15
C HIS A 111 -2.35 0.18 -7.34
N CYS A 112 -2.52 -1.00 -6.79
CA CYS A 112 -1.46 -1.69 -6.07
C CYS A 112 -1.44 -3.15 -6.50
N SER A 113 -0.29 -3.64 -6.92
CA SER A 113 -0.12 -5.04 -7.30
C SER A 113 0.98 -5.65 -6.46
N LEU A 114 0.62 -6.66 -5.67
CA LEU A 114 1.53 -7.34 -4.77
C LEU A 114 2.03 -8.62 -5.42
N ASN A 115 3.33 -8.85 -5.30
CA ASN A 115 3.97 -10.09 -5.77
C ASN A 115 4.76 -10.70 -4.63
N GLU A 116 4.66 -12.02 -4.48
CA GLU A 116 5.48 -12.73 -3.51
C GLU A 116 6.83 -13.09 -4.13
N THR A 117 7.87 -13.04 -3.32
CA THR A 117 9.18 -13.54 -3.71
C THR A 117 9.16 -15.07 -3.61
N PRO A 118 9.61 -15.78 -4.64
CA PRO A 118 9.66 -17.26 -4.62
C PRO A 118 10.51 -17.80 -3.49
#